data_299f7dc03a70b73ce44af7b29cefd96d
#
_entry.id   299f7dc03a70b73ce44af7b29cefd96d
#
_cell.length_a   1.000
_cell.length_b   1.000
_cell.length_c   1.000
_cell.angle_alpha   90.00
_cell.angle_beta   90.00
_cell.angle_gamma   90.00
#
_symmetry.space_group_name_H-M   'P 1'
#
loop_
_entity.id
_entity.type
_entity.pdbx_description
1 polymer ?
#
loop_
_entity_poly.entity_id
_entity_poly.type
_entity_poly.pdbx_seq_one_letter_code
_entity_poly.pdbx_strand_id
1 'polypeptide(L)'
;MLKIIKVIFFISLIFSVFNLHSEDFSTIVQGDDEDVSELLQKALNQSILKVLGSQRDFNLNQQNFKKLNPNNFVREYKFIEFNDEEALEVMIDLKALQEKLLELNLGISFLKNPKVAAWVLCKPDYSSLQAAKSLDQKCKFVKKEFDRVANERGITIVYPILDSRDISLFSFENNSNLENLTIFNDRYPSDGWFFCEISSSSEWCFLPEDIEKKFSKLDVESKYKPAVGINILIDNLFSNQRLKAS
;
A
#
# COMPACT_ATOMS: atom_id res chain seq x y z
N MET A 1 54.14 17.81 13.19
CA MET A 1 53.13 18.08 12.12
C MET A 1 52.34 16.84 11.68
N LEU A 2 52.98 15.69 11.43
CA LEU A 2 52.31 14.47 10.90
C LEU A 2 51.19 13.91 11.81
N LYS A 3 51.33 14.01 13.14
CA LYS A 3 50.30 13.53 14.11
C LYS A 3 49.06 14.38 14.14
N ILE A 4 49.15 15.69 13.92
CA ILE A 4 47.99 16.61 13.90
C ILE A 4 47.17 16.39 12.64
N ILE A 5 47.81 16.16 11.49
CA ILE A 5 47.13 15.88 10.22
C ILE A 5 46.30 14.58 10.30
N LYS A 6 46.80 13.53 10.95
CA LYS A 6 46.08 12.27 11.15
C LYS A 6 44.83 12.44 12.02
N VAL A 7 44.87 13.28 13.05
CA VAL A 7 43.71 13.53 13.93
C VAL A 7 42.65 14.31 13.20
N ILE A 8 43.03 15.34 12.41
CA ILE A 8 42.08 16.13 11.61
C ILE A 8 41.40 15.26 10.54
N PHE A 9 42.16 14.34 9.91
CA PHE A 9 41.59 13.42 8.91
C PHE A 9 40.61 12.43 9.55
N PHE A 10 40.88 11.96 10.76
CA PHE A 10 39.99 11.04 11.48
C PHE A 10 38.72 11.73 11.96
N ILE A 11 38.76 12.99 12.39
CA ILE A 11 37.60 13.78 12.77
C ILE A 11 36.74 14.10 11.54
N SER A 12 37.34 14.41 10.39
CA SER A 12 36.64 14.62 9.14
C SER A 12 35.89 13.37 8.65
N LEU A 13 36.47 12.18 8.85
CA LEU A 13 35.83 10.89 8.49
C LEU A 13 34.63 10.57 9.41
N ILE A 14 34.67 10.96 10.68
CA ILE A 14 33.57 10.75 11.63
C ILE A 14 32.37 11.68 11.30
N PHE A 15 32.62 12.91 10.86
CA PHE A 15 31.56 13.83 10.45
C PHE A 15 30.90 13.47 9.12
N SER A 16 31.55 12.73 8.23
CA SER A 16 30.94 12.29 6.97
C SER A 16 30.02 11.07 7.10
N VAL A 17 29.99 10.39 8.25
CA VAL A 17 29.11 9.22 8.47
C VAL A 17 27.77 9.59 9.09
N PHE A 18 27.60 10.80 9.58
CA PHE A 18 26.32 11.31 10.13
C PHE A 18 25.47 12.09 9.11
N ASN A 19 25.52 11.75 7.83
CA ASN A 19 24.36 11.96 7.00
C ASN A 19 23.31 10.90 7.42
N LEU A 20 22.65 11.15 8.53
CA LEU A 20 21.35 10.57 8.80
C LEU A 20 20.49 10.90 7.58
N HIS A 21 20.40 9.94 6.66
CA HIS A 21 19.33 9.97 5.68
C HIS A 21 18.04 9.99 6.51
N SER A 22 17.50 11.16 6.73
CA SER A 22 16.09 11.26 7.05
C SER A 22 15.41 10.60 5.85
N GLU A 23 14.85 9.43 6.03
CA GLU A 23 14.07 8.79 4.96
C GLU A 23 13.03 9.81 4.56
N ASP A 24 13.15 10.32 3.34
CA ASP A 24 12.23 11.30 2.79
C ASP A 24 10.86 10.66 2.70
N PHE A 25 9.94 11.10 3.54
CA PHE A 25 8.58 10.60 3.56
C PHE A 25 7.75 11.49 2.65
N SER A 26 7.55 11.03 1.42
CA SER A 26 6.78 11.75 0.43
C SER A 26 5.38 11.16 0.21
N THR A 27 4.48 12.03 -0.22
CA THR A 27 3.11 11.67 -0.59
C THR A 27 2.75 12.42 -1.86
N ILE A 28 2.21 11.68 -2.85
CA ILE A 28 1.76 12.24 -4.12
C ILE A 28 0.24 12.36 -4.08
N VAL A 29 -0.29 13.54 -4.37
CA VAL A 29 -1.73 13.81 -4.44
C VAL A 29 -2.09 14.41 -5.78
N GLN A 30 -3.21 14.00 -6.33
CA GLN A 30 -3.84 14.55 -7.51
C GLN A 30 -5.12 15.28 -7.12
N GLY A 31 -5.44 16.36 -7.81
CA GLY A 31 -6.67 17.11 -7.63
C GLY A 31 -6.97 17.89 -8.87
N ASP A 32 -8.19 17.70 -9.39
CA ASP A 32 -8.70 18.47 -10.52
C ASP A 32 -9.17 19.82 -9.98
N ASP A 33 -8.51 20.91 -10.40
CA ASP A 33 -8.85 22.29 -10.03
C ASP A 33 -8.81 22.63 -8.52
N GLU A 34 -8.19 21.78 -7.69
CA GLU A 34 -8.01 22.03 -6.26
C GLU A 34 -6.88 23.07 -6.04
N ASP A 35 -7.05 23.95 -5.07
CA ASP A 35 -5.96 24.87 -4.71
C ASP A 35 -4.82 24.15 -3.94
N VAL A 36 -3.64 24.77 -3.89
CA VAL A 36 -2.47 24.18 -3.23
C VAL A 36 -2.76 23.89 -1.75
N SER A 37 -3.58 24.65 -1.07
CA SER A 37 -3.87 24.46 0.35
C SER A 37 -4.73 23.22 0.58
N GLU A 38 -5.64 22.93 -0.31
CA GLU A 38 -6.46 21.73 -0.30
C GLU A 38 -5.62 20.48 -0.61
N LEU A 39 -4.72 20.58 -1.61
CA LEU A 39 -3.77 19.52 -1.95
C LEU A 39 -2.82 19.22 -0.79
N LEU A 40 -2.32 20.23 -0.09
CA LEU A 40 -1.47 20.04 1.10
C LEU A 40 -2.25 19.38 2.25
N GLN A 41 -3.53 19.73 2.45
CA GLN A 41 -4.38 19.06 3.45
C GLN A 41 -4.65 17.59 3.08
N LYS A 42 -4.86 17.32 1.80
CA LYS A 42 -5.03 15.98 1.25
C LYS A 42 -3.77 15.13 1.44
N ALA A 43 -2.59 15.71 1.14
CA ALA A 43 -1.30 15.07 1.36
C ALA A 43 -1.04 14.77 2.85
N LEU A 44 -1.36 15.71 3.75
CA LEU A 44 -1.25 15.48 5.20
C LEU A 44 -2.17 14.33 5.65
N ASN A 45 -3.41 14.30 5.19
CA ASN A 45 -4.36 13.24 5.53
C ASN A 45 -3.88 11.86 5.04
N GLN A 46 -3.34 11.76 3.82
CA GLN A 46 -2.75 10.52 3.30
C GLN A 46 -1.51 10.11 4.12
N SER A 47 -0.67 11.08 4.48
CA SER A 47 0.52 10.83 5.31
C SER A 47 0.15 10.32 6.70
N ILE A 48 -0.89 10.89 7.32
CA ILE A 48 -1.44 10.40 8.59
C ILE A 48 -1.92 8.95 8.43
N LEU A 49 -2.66 8.65 7.38
CA LEU A 49 -3.17 7.30 7.12
C LEU A 49 -2.02 6.28 6.94
N LYS A 50 -0.96 6.65 6.20
CA LYS A 50 0.24 5.82 6.03
C LYS A 50 0.92 5.53 7.38
N VAL A 51 1.05 6.55 8.23
CA VAL A 51 1.70 6.42 9.55
C VAL A 51 0.84 5.62 10.54
N LEU A 52 -0.47 5.82 10.55
CA LEU A 52 -1.40 5.04 11.38
C LEU A 52 -1.51 3.59 10.92
N GLY A 53 -1.46 3.35 9.61
CA GLY A 53 -1.65 2.04 9.01
C GLY A 53 -3.09 1.49 9.15
N SER A 54 -4.01 2.22 9.76
CA SER A 54 -5.38 1.80 10.04
C SER A 54 -6.38 2.82 9.52
N GLN A 55 -7.21 2.39 8.58
CA GLN A 55 -8.31 3.19 8.05
C GLN A 55 -9.36 3.47 9.13
N ARG A 56 -9.59 2.51 10.03
CA ARG A 56 -10.53 2.67 11.15
C ARG A 56 -10.10 3.80 12.07
N ASP A 57 -8.84 3.79 12.53
CA ASP A 57 -8.33 4.80 13.45
C ASP A 57 -8.30 6.18 12.79
N PHE A 58 -7.98 6.23 11.49
CA PHE A 58 -8.07 7.45 10.71
C PHE A 58 -9.49 8.01 10.71
N ASN A 59 -10.50 7.19 10.38
CA ASN A 59 -11.90 7.61 10.30
C ASN A 59 -12.43 8.10 11.66
N LEU A 60 -12.08 7.41 12.74
CA LEU A 60 -12.50 7.79 14.10
C LEU A 60 -11.93 9.15 14.53
N ASN A 61 -10.76 9.53 14.01
CA ASN A 61 -10.06 10.76 14.40
C ASN A 61 -10.09 11.85 13.33
N GLN A 62 -10.83 11.69 12.26
CA GLN A 62 -10.86 12.61 11.11
C GLN A 62 -11.12 14.07 11.50
N GLN A 63 -11.98 14.32 12.51
CA GLN A 63 -12.27 15.67 13.00
C GLN A 63 -11.05 16.34 13.68
N ASN A 64 -10.17 15.55 14.30
CA ASN A 64 -8.94 16.07 14.89
C ASN A 64 -7.93 16.40 13.78
N PHE A 65 -7.85 15.56 12.75
CA PHE A 65 -6.90 15.75 11.63
C PHE A 65 -7.25 16.96 10.78
N LYS A 66 -8.54 17.26 10.57
CA LYS A 66 -8.99 18.48 9.88
C LYS A 66 -8.55 19.79 10.56
N LYS A 67 -8.21 19.75 11.85
CA LYS A 67 -7.72 20.92 12.60
C LYS A 67 -6.21 21.10 12.53
N LEU A 68 -5.49 20.12 12.00
CA LEU A 68 -4.05 20.21 11.85
C LEU A 68 -3.73 21.14 10.67
N ASN A 69 -2.81 22.07 10.89
CA ASN A 69 -2.32 22.92 9.83
C ASN A 69 -1.22 22.18 9.05
N PRO A 70 -1.38 21.91 7.75
CA PRO A 70 -0.38 21.21 6.94
C PRO A 70 1.00 21.86 6.98
N ASN A 71 1.08 23.19 7.04
CA ASN A 71 2.34 23.92 7.05
C ASN A 71 3.25 23.58 8.25
N ASN A 72 2.70 23.00 9.31
CA ASN A 72 3.49 22.56 10.46
C ASN A 72 4.24 21.23 10.20
N PHE A 73 3.89 20.52 9.14
CA PHE A 73 4.41 19.19 8.83
C PHE A 73 5.05 19.11 7.44
N VAL A 74 4.69 20.03 6.53
CA VAL A 74 5.24 20.08 5.17
C VAL A 74 6.62 20.71 5.21
N ARG A 75 7.64 20.01 4.68
CA ARG A 75 8.99 20.54 4.48
C ARG A 75 9.10 21.27 3.15
N GLU A 76 8.64 20.61 2.09
CA GLU A 76 8.63 21.16 0.75
C GLU A 76 7.57 20.47 -0.10
N TYR A 77 7.22 21.05 -1.23
CA TYR A 77 6.36 20.44 -2.22
C TYR A 77 6.77 20.89 -3.62
N LYS A 78 6.44 20.07 -4.62
CA LYS A 78 6.66 20.40 -6.04
C LYS A 78 5.58 19.78 -6.91
N PHE A 79 5.28 20.45 -8.01
CA PHE A 79 4.42 19.88 -9.05
C PHE A 79 5.22 18.87 -9.87
N ILE A 80 4.61 17.75 -10.14
CA ILE A 80 5.16 16.64 -10.95
C ILE A 80 4.09 16.14 -11.92
N GLU A 81 4.51 15.39 -12.93
CA GLU A 81 3.61 14.57 -13.74
C GLU A 81 3.57 13.15 -13.15
N PHE A 82 2.37 12.68 -12.86
CA PHE A 82 2.14 11.34 -12.30
C PHE A 82 0.93 10.70 -12.98
N ASN A 83 1.14 9.54 -13.66
CA ASN A 83 0.12 8.86 -14.45
C ASN A 83 -0.53 9.74 -15.55
N ASP A 84 0.27 10.51 -16.26
CA ASP A 84 -0.13 11.45 -17.32
C ASP A 84 -1.03 12.61 -16.83
N GLU A 85 -1.04 12.89 -15.52
CA GLU A 85 -1.81 13.98 -14.90
C GLU A 85 -0.89 14.83 -14.02
N GLU A 86 -1.24 16.10 -13.83
CA GLU A 86 -0.54 16.97 -12.89
C GLU A 86 -0.81 16.51 -11.46
N ALA A 87 0.24 16.44 -10.64
CA ALA A 87 0.17 16.01 -9.26
C ALA A 87 1.11 16.84 -8.38
N LEU A 88 0.83 16.88 -7.08
CA LEU A 88 1.68 17.51 -6.08
C LEU A 88 2.42 16.42 -5.29
N GLU A 89 3.75 16.41 -5.38
CA GLU A 89 4.59 15.63 -4.47
C GLU A 89 4.90 16.50 -3.26
N VAL A 90 4.56 16.01 -2.07
CA VAL A 90 4.70 16.73 -0.79
C VAL A 90 5.61 15.94 0.13
N MET A 91 6.69 16.56 0.58
CA MET A 91 7.60 16.00 1.57
C MET A 91 7.16 16.38 2.98
N ILE A 92 6.92 15.38 3.81
CA ILE A 92 6.41 15.53 5.17
C ILE A 92 7.52 15.30 6.20
N ASP A 93 7.55 16.13 7.23
CA ASP A 93 8.34 15.87 8.42
C ASP A 93 7.73 14.70 9.21
N LEU A 94 8.22 13.49 8.90
CA LEU A 94 7.72 12.28 9.51
C LEU A 94 7.82 12.31 11.04
N LYS A 95 8.91 12.87 11.57
CA LYS A 95 9.14 12.93 13.02
C LYS A 95 8.11 13.84 13.69
N ALA A 96 7.92 15.04 13.17
CA ALA A 96 6.92 16.00 13.70
C ALA A 96 5.51 15.40 13.62
N LEU A 97 5.18 14.70 12.52
CA LEU A 97 3.89 14.04 12.36
C LEU A 97 3.70 12.91 13.38
N GLN A 98 4.70 12.04 13.56
CA GLN A 98 4.65 10.94 14.54
C GLN A 98 4.50 11.47 15.96
N GLU A 99 5.27 12.47 16.37
CA GLU A 99 5.15 13.11 17.68
C GLU A 99 3.72 13.63 17.91
N LYS A 100 3.14 14.29 16.89
CA LYS A 100 1.77 14.81 16.97
C LYS A 100 0.72 13.72 17.10
N LEU A 101 0.86 12.61 16.38
CA LEU A 101 -0.05 11.46 16.50
C LEU A 101 0.03 10.79 17.86
N LEU A 102 1.23 10.68 18.44
CA LEU A 102 1.43 10.17 19.80
C LEU A 102 0.81 11.11 20.86
N GLU A 103 0.91 12.43 20.73
CA GLU A 103 0.21 13.39 21.58
C GLU A 103 -1.31 13.21 21.55
N LEU A 104 -1.86 12.76 20.43
CA LEU A 104 -3.29 12.43 20.28
C LEU A 104 -3.63 11.02 20.79
N ASN A 105 -2.69 10.33 21.46
CA ASN A 105 -2.80 8.95 21.92
C ASN A 105 -3.11 7.93 20.83
N LEU A 106 -2.59 8.16 19.62
CA LEU A 106 -2.75 7.27 18.49
C LEU A 106 -1.51 6.38 18.32
N GLY A 107 -1.74 5.10 18.10
CA GLY A 107 -0.67 4.15 17.79
C GLY A 107 -0.12 4.40 16.39
N ILE A 108 1.20 4.32 16.25
CA ILE A 108 1.89 4.42 14.96
C ILE A 108 2.24 3.02 14.45
N SER A 109 2.17 2.83 13.13
CA SER A 109 2.64 1.61 12.49
C SER A 109 4.15 1.65 12.31
N PHE A 110 4.80 0.52 12.57
CA PHE A 110 6.24 0.34 12.34
C PHE A 110 6.55 -0.37 11.03
N LEU A 111 5.54 -0.77 10.26
CA LEU A 111 5.73 -1.36 8.95
C LEU A 111 6.23 -0.31 7.96
N LYS A 112 7.45 -0.53 7.46
CA LYS A 112 8.00 0.26 6.35
C LYS A 112 7.63 -0.43 5.04
N ASN A 113 6.83 0.24 4.21
CA ASN A 113 6.49 -0.18 2.85
C ASN A 113 6.13 -1.67 2.74
N PRO A 114 5.08 -2.16 3.41
CA PRO A 114 4.70 -3.56 3.30
C PRO A 114 4.38 -3.91 1.85
N LYS A 115 4.75 -5.13 1.46
CA LYS A 115 4.52 -5.65 0.12
C LYS A 115 3.30 -6.54 0.11
N VAL A 116 2.40 -6.32 -0.84
CA VAL A 116 1.22 -7.15 -1.07
C VAL A 116 1.28 -7.75 -2.46
N ALA A 117 1.25 -9.06 -2.56
CA ALA A 117 1.11 -9.73 -3.85
C ALA A 117 -0.37 -9.74 -4.26
N ALA A 118 -0.71 -9.03 -5.33
CA ALA A 118 -2.06 -8.93 -5.84
C ALA A 118 -2.22 -9.81 -7.10
N TRP A 119 -2.94 -10.91 -6.95
CA TRP A 119 -3.25 -11.84 -8.02
C TRP A 119 -4.57 -11.43 -8.67
N VAL A 120 -4.50 -10.88 -9.86
CA VAL A 120 -5.68 -10.46 -10.61
C VAL A 120 -5.83 -11.38 -11.81
N LEU A 121 -6.65 -12.43 -11.64
CA LEU A 121 -6.95 -13.40 -12.68
C LEU A 121 -8.14 -12.90 -13.51
N CYS A 122 -7.86 -12.54 -14.75
CA CYS A 122 -8.88 -12.13 -15.72
C CYS A 122 -9.31 -13.36 -16.52
N LYS A 123 -10.51 -13.89 -16.24
CA LYS A 123 -11.03 -15.04 -16.95
C LYS A 123 -11.56 -14.58 -18.32
N PRO A 124 -10.98 -15.02 -19.44
CA PRO A 124 -11.41 -14.62 -20.76
C PRO A 124 -12.84 -15.08 -21.01
N ASP A 125 -13.65 -14.17 -21.53
CA ASP A 125 -14.98 -14.47 -22.06
C ASP A 125 -14.87 -14.53 -23.58
N TYR A 126 -14.92 -15.71 -24.10
CA TYR A 126 -14.80 -15.96 -25.55
C TYR A 126 -16.13 -15.75 -26.31
N SER A 127 -17.19 -15.30 -25.63
CA SER A 127 -18.52 -15.15 -26.23
C SER A 127 -18.56 -14.10 -27.36
N SER A 128 -17.75 -13.03 -27.23
CA SER A 128 -17.60 -12.01 -28.28
C SER A 128 -16.34 -11.16 -28.11
N LEU A 129 -15.88 -10.53 -29.20
CA LEU A 129 -14.77 -9.57 -29.15
C LEU A 129 -15.07 -8.37 -28.24
N GLN A 130 -16.33 -7.95 -28.13
CA GLN A 130 -16.75 -6.86 -27.28
C GLN A 130 -16.71 -7.22 -25.80
N ALA A 131 -17.08 -8.45 -25.45
CA ALA A 131 -16.96 -8.98 -24.09
C ALA A 131 -15.47 -9.05 -23.66
N ALA A 132 -14.58 -9.50 -24.56
CA ALA A 132 -13.14 -9.53 -24.28
C ALA A 132 -12.54 -8.14 -24.04
N LYS A 133 -12.92 -7.12 -24.82
CA LYS A 133 -12.48 -5.73 -24.61
C LYS A 133 -13.00 -5.15 -23.30
N SER A 134 -14.27 -5.40 -22.95
CA SER A 134 -14.88 -4.98 -21.70
C SER A 134 -14.15 -5.58 -20.51
N LEU A 135 -13.78 -6.87 -20.58
CA LEU A 135 -13.02 -7.54 -19.53
C LEU A 135 -11.63 -6.96 -19.35
N ASP A 136 -10.91 -6.69 -20.44
CA ASP A 136 -9.57 -6.07 -20.37
C ASP A 136 -9.63 -4.69 -19.67
N GLN A 137 -10.65 -3.89 -19.98
CA GLN A 137 -10.88 -2.60 -19.31
C GLN A 137 -11.17 -2.77 -17.83
N LYS A 138 -11.99 -3.74 -17.42
CA LYS A 138 -12.25 -4.04 -16.02
C LYS A 138 -10.99 -4.44 -15.27
N CYS A 139 -10.18 -5.31 -15.84
CA CYS A 139 -8.93 -5.76 -15.23
C CYS A 139 -7.93 -4.61 -15.05
N LYS A 140 -7.81 -3.74 -16.03
CA LYS A 140 -6.99 -2.52 -15.93
C LYS A 140 -7.51 -1.59 -14.84
N PHE A 141 -8.83 -1.42 -14.77
CA PHE A 141 -9.47 -0.60 -13.74
C PHE A 141 -9.18 -1.14 -12.33
N VAL A 142 -9.34 -2.46 -12.11
CA VAL A 142 -9.04 -3.09 -10.81
C VAL A 142 -7.57 -2.89 -10.40
N LYS A 143 -6.64 -3.06 -11.34
CA LYS A 143 -5.22 -2.80 -11.06
C LYS A 143 -4.96 -1.33 -10.73
N LYS A 144 -5.56 -0.39 -11.48
CA LYS A 144 -5.45 1.06 -11.21
C LYS A 144 -5.99 1.39 -9.81
N GLU A 145 -7.10 0.78 -9.40
CA GLU A 145 -7.63 0.95 -8.04
C GLU A 145 -6.69 0.41 -6.96
N PHE A 146 -6.03 -0.73 -7.20
CA PHE A 146 -5.04 -1.25 -6.27
C PHE A 146 -3.83 -0.33 -6.15
N ASP A 147 -3.31 0.18 -7.27
CA ASP A 147 -2.19 1.12 -7.28
C ASP A 147 -2.56 2.42 -6.56
N ARG A 148 -3.80 2.91 -6.73
CA ARG A 148 -4.32 4.07 -6.00
C ARG A 148 -4.32 3.82 -4.48
N VAL A 149 -4.93 2.71 -4.05
CA VAL A 149 -4.97 2.33 -2.62
C VAL A 149 -3.56 2.11 -2.07
N ALA A 150 -2.67 1.49 -2.85
CA ALA A 150 -1.28 1.28 -2.46
C ALA A 150 -0.57 2.60 -2.20
N ASN A 151 -0.71 3.58 -3.09
CA ASN A 151 -0.14 4.91 -2.90
C ASN A 151 -0.73 5.61 -1.66
N GLU A 152 -2.07 5.57 -1.49
CA GLU A 152 -2.75 6.17 -0.33
C GLU A 152 -2.33 5.54 1.00
N ARG A 153 -2.06 4.23 1.01
CA ARG A 153 -1.74 3.46 2.22
C ARG A 153 -0.24 3.24 2.44
N GLY A 154 0.61 3.68 1.52
CA GLY A 154 2.06 3.52 1.62
C GLY A 154 2.52 2.06 1.56
N ILE A 155 1.90 1.25 0.71
CA ILE A 155 2.27 -0.13 0.46
C ILE A 155 2.81 -0.31 -0.97
N THR A 156 3.52 -1.41 -1.19
CA THR A 156 3.98 -1.80 -2.54
C THR A 156 3.14 -2.97 -3.04
N ILE A 157 2.52 -2.84 -4.21
CA ILE A 157 1.85 -3.96 -4.87
C ILE A 157 2.84 -4.70 -5.76
N VAL A 158 2.87 -6.02 -5.63
CA VAL A 158 3.59 -6.93 -6.52
C VAL A 158 2.56 -7.68 -7.35
N TYR A 159 2.59 -7.48 -8.67
CA TYR A 159 1.73 -8.24 -9.58
C TYR A 159 2.49 -9.46 -10.10
N PRO A 160 1.99 -10.68 -9.82
CA PRO A 160 2.54 -11.90 -10.40
C PRO A 160 2.46 -11.90 -11.93
N ILE A 161 3.40 -12.57 -12.56
CA ILE A 161 3.53 -12.62 -14.04
C ILE A 161 2.36 -13.40 -14.67
N LEU A 162 1.73 -14.30 -13.88
CA LEU A 162 0.64 -15.18 -14.31
C LEU A 162 1.03 -16.09 -15.49
N ASP A 163 2.25 -16.64 -15.45
CA ASP A 163 2.67 -17.66 -16.40
C ASP A 163 1.96 -19.00 -16.16
N SER A 164 2.27 -20.01 -16.99
CA SER A 164 1.64 -21.33 -16.87
C SER A 164 1.83 -22.01 -15.53
N ARG A 165 2.96 -21.74 -14.85
CA ARG A 165 3.24 -22.27 -13.51
C ARG A 165 2.36 -21.58 -12.47
N ASP A 166 2.23 -20.26 -12.54
CA ASP A 166 1.35 -19.50 -11.67
C ASP A 166 -0.11 -19.94 -11.83
N ILE A 167 -0.57 -20.07 -13.09
CA ILE A 167 -1.93 -20.49 -13.40
C ILE A 167 -2.20 -21.92 -12.91
N SER A 168 -1.22 -22.84 -13.05
CA SER A 168 -1.38 -24.22 -12.57
C SER A 168 -1.50 -24.34 -11.06
N LEU A 169 -0.83 -23.45 -10.33
CA LEU A 169 -0.94 -23.37 -8.87
C LEU A 169 -2.31 -22.82 -8.43
N PHE A 170 -2.97 -22.04 -9.30
CA PHE A 170 -4.28 -21.42 -9.04
C PHE A 170 -5.49 -22.14 -9.61
N SER A 171 -5.36 -23.34 -10.13
CA SER A 171 -6.55 -24.09 -10.51
C SER A 171 -7.39 -24.36 -9.25
N PHE A 172 -8.33 -23.45 -8.98
CA PHE A 172 -9.24 -23.47 -7.83
C PHE A 172 -10.03 -24.77 -7.69
N GLU A 173 -10.04 -25.60 -8.73
CA GLU A 173 -10.79 -26.85 -8.75
C GLU A 173 -10.06 -28.01 -8.06
N ASN A 174 -8.75 -27.94 -7.89
CA ASN A 174 -8.03 -29.17 -7.51
C ASN A 174 -7.09 -29.11 -6.30
N ASN A 175 -6.69 -27.96 -5.77
CA ASN A 175 -5.75 -27.99 -4.64
C ASN A 175 -5.76 -26.74 -3.76
N SER A 176 -6.45 -26.84 -2.68
CA SER A 176 -6.37 -26.00 -1.48
C SER A 176 -5.12 -26.28 -0.63
N ASN A 177 -3.97 -26.53 -1.20
CA ASN A 177 -2.80 -26.90 -0.41
C ASN A 177 -2.03 -25.68 0.04
N LEU A 178 -1.82 -25.57 1.36
CA LEU A 178 -0.85 -24.67 2.00
C LEU A 178 0.54 -24.73 1.34
N GLU A 179 0.92 -25.86 0.75
CA GLU A 179 2.14 -26.02 -0.03
C GLU A 179 2.20 -25.06 -1.23
N ASN A 180 1.08 -24.81 -1.89
CA ASN A 180 1.03 -23.85 -3.00
C ASN A 180 1.29 -22.42 -2.53
N LEU A 181 0.80 -22.02 -1.35
CA LEU A 181 1.06 -20.71 -0.77
C LEU A 181 2.55 -20.52 -0.45
N THR A 182 3.23 -21.56 0.01
CA THR A 182 4.68 -21.51 0.25
C THR A 182 5.45 -21.29 -1.05
N ILE A 183 5.10 -22.03 -2.12
CA ILE A 183 5.71 -21.86 -3.46
C ILE A 183 5.49 -20.44 -4.00
N PHE A 184 4.31 -19.88 -3.76
CA PHE A 184 4.02 -18.51 -4.16
C PHE A 184 4.87 -17.49 -3.39
N ASN A 185 4.99 -17.64 -2.07
CA ASN A 185 5.78 -16.76 -1.25
C ASN A 185 7.26 -16.78 -1.63
N ASP A 186 7.78 -17.94 -1.98
CA ASP A 186 9.15 -18.09 -2.49
C ASP A 186 9.36 -17.35 -3.82
N ARG A 187 8.33 -17.33 -4.66
CA ARG A 187 8.39 -16.69 -5.97
C ARG A 187 8.10 -15.19 -5.92
N TYR A 188 7.16 -14.78 -5.09
CA TYR A 188 6.72 -13.39 -4.90
C TYR A 188 6.72 -13.04 -3.41
N PRO A 189 7.90 -12.81 -2.81
CA PRO A 189 8.00 -12.48 -1.40
C PRO A 189 7.15 -11.27 -1.03
N SER A 190 6.20 -11.45 -0.12
CA SER A 190 5.26 -10.42 0.28
C SER A 190 4.79 -10.62 1.72
N ASP A 191 4.33 -9.53 2.34
CA ASP A 191 3.79 -9.54 3.70
C ASP A 191 2.33 -9.96 3.74
N GLY A 192 1.65 -9.92 2.58
CA GLY A 192 0.27 -10.32 2.42
C GLY A 192 -0.10 -10.61 0.97
N TRP A 193 -1.21 -11.31 0.79
CA TRP A 193 -1.64 -11.83 -0.50
C TRP A 193 -3.10 -11.51 -0.72
N PHE A 194 -3.44 -11.16 -1.96
CA PHE A 194 -4.77 -10.80 -2.35
C PHE A 194 -5.11 -11.42 -3.70
N PHE A 195 -6.22 -12.14 -3.77
CA PHE A 195 -6.64 -12.87 -4.95
C PHE A 195 -7.93 -12.30 -5.50
N CYS A 196 -7.94 -11.94 -6.77
CA CYS A 196 -9.12 -11.47 -7.46
C CYS A 196 -9.38 -12.30 -8.71
N GLU A 197 -10.63 -12.68 -8.88
CA GLU A 197 -11.16 -13.25 -10.09
C GLU A 197 -12.09 -12.25 -10.75
N ILE A 198 -11.74 -11.82 -11.94
CA ILE A 198 -12.47 -10.84 -12.73
C ILE A 198 -13.00 -11.52 -13.98
N SER A 199 -14.32 -11.47 -14.17
CA SER A 199 -15.00 -11.96 -15.38
C SER A 199 -15.92 -10.88 -15.96
N SER A 200 -16.55 -11.16 -17.08
CA SER A 200 -17.55 -10.25 -17.68
C SER A 200 -18.71 -9.99 -16.73
N SER A 201 -19.11 -10.98 -15.93
CA SER A 201 -20.29 -10.93 -15.06
C SER A 201 -19.99 -10.76 -13.57
N SER A 202 -18.74 -10.89 -13.14
CA SER A 202 -18.37 -10.87 -11.72
C SER A 202 -16.99 -10.29 -11.44
N GLU A 203 -16.87 -9.65 -10.28
CA GLU A 203 -15.62 -9.13 -9.72
C GLU A 203 -15.58 -9.53 -8.25
N TRP A 204 -14.72 -10.51 -7.92
CA TRP A 204 -14.60 -10.98 -6.55
C TRP A 204 -13.15 -11.11 -6.14
N CYS A 205 -12.87 -10.71 -4.92
CA CYS A 205 -11.55 -10.85 -4.31
C CYS A 205 -11.63 -11.60 -2.99
N PHE A 206 -10.56 -12.28 -2.65
CA PHE A 206 -10.45 -13.17 -1.49
C PHE A 206 -9.18 -12.87 -0.71
N LEU A 207 -9.23 -13.04 0.61
CA LEU A 207 -8.09 -12.97 1.49
C LEU A 207 -7.57 -14.38 1.80
N PRO A 208 -6.26 -14.57 2.06
CA PRO A 208 -5.70 -15.88 2.39
C PRO A 208 -6.33 -16.55 3.62
N GLU A 209 -6.63 -15.75 4.65
CA GLU A 209 -7.28 -16.22 5.88
C GLU A 209 -8.65 -16.84 5.62
N ASP A 210 -9.35 -16.33 4.59
CA ASP A 210 -10.61 -16.89 4.14
C ASP A 210 -10.40 -18.16 3.33
N ILE A 211 -9.25 -18.32 2.68
CA ILE A 211 -8.87 -19.51 1.94
C ILE A 211 -8.66 -20.69 2.89
N GLU A 212 -7.93 -20.52 3.98
CA GLU A 212 -7.70 -21.57 4.98
C GLU A 212 -8.99 -22.09 5.64
N LYS A 213 -9.94 -21.19 5.92
CA LYS A 213 -11.21 -21.53 6.55
C LYS A 213 -12.25 -22.14 5.60
N LYS A 214 -12.09 -21.95 4.30
CA LYS A 214 -13.16 -22.14 3.30
C LYS A 214 -13.01 -23.25 2.30
N PHE A 215 -11.89 -23.92 2.25
CA PHE A 215 -11.78 -25.09 1.39
C PHE A 215 -12.65 -26.26 1.85
N SER A 216 -13.31 -26.15 3.00
CA SER A 216 -14.32 -27.12 3.42
C SER A 216 -15.77 -26.78 3.00
N LYS A 217 -16.10 -25.52 2.75
CA LYS A 217 -17.40 -25.07 2.18
C LYS A 217 -17.28 -23.61 1.73
N LEU A 218 -17.46 -23.34 0.45
CA LEU A 218 -17.58 -22.01 -0.14
C LEU A 218 -18.82 -21.28 0.42
N ASP A 219 -18.68 -20.65 1.56
CA ASP A 219 -19.68 -19.71 2.05
C ASP A 219 -19.51 -18.36 1.34
N VAL A 220 -20.58 -17.88 0.74
CA VAL A 220 -20.63 -16.71 -0.17
C VAL A 220 -20.26 -15.39 0.52
N GLU A 221 -20.18 -15.38 1.86
CA GLU A 221 -20.06 -14.16 2.66
C GLU A 221 -18.67 -13.49 2.70
N SER A 222 -17.62 -14.12 2.18
CA SER A 222 -16.24 -13.57 2.21
C SER A 222 -15.71 -13.12 0.85
N LYS A 223 -16.62 -12.78 -0.05
CA LYS A 223 -16.28 -12.17 -1.32
C LYS A 223 -16.31 -10.65 -1.17
N TYR A 224 -15.20 -10.01 -1.46
CA TYR A 224 -15.06 -8.56 -1.36
C TYR A 224 -15.00 -7.94 -2.75
N LYS A 225 -15.53 -6.73 -2.90
CA LYS A 225 -15.15 -5.89 -4.04
C LYS A 225 -13.67 -5.53 -3.94
N PRO A 226 -12.94 -5.36 -5.06
CA PRO A 226 -11.49 -5.16 -5.06
C PRO A 226 -11.01 -4.09 -4.07
N ALA A 227 -11.54 -2.88 -4.14
CA ALA A 227 -11.13 -1.77 -3.27
C ALA A 227 -11.42 -2.01 -1.78
N VAL A 228 -12.48 -2.73 -1.44
CA VAL A 228 -12.83 -3.07 -0.06
C VAL A 228 -11.87 -4.14 0.48
N GLY A 229 -11.67 -5.22 -0.27
CA GLY A 229 -10.85 -6.34 0.16
C GLY A 229 -9.39 -5.96 0.37
N ILE A 230 -8.80 -5.15 -0.51
CA ILE A 230 -7.41 -4.71 -0.32
C ILE A 230 -7.25 -3.83 0.93
N ASN A 231 -8.21 -2.97 1.25
CA ASN A 231 -8.17 -2.18 2.48
C ASN A 231 -8.28 -3.05 3.74
N ILE A 232 -9.14 -4.09 3.72
CA ILE A 232 -9.24 -5.05 4.84
C ILE A 232 -7.92 -5.79 5.03
N LEU A 233 -7.29 -6.28 3.95
CA LEU A 233 -6.00 -6.93 4.03
C LEU A 233 -4.95 -6.03 4.66
N ILE A 234 -4.87 -4.78 4.22
CA ILE A 234 -3.90 -3.82 4.74
C ILE A 234 -4.15 -3.55 6.22
N ASP A 235 -5.41 -3.34 6.63
CA ASP A 235 -5.76 -3.14 8.05
C ASP A 235 -5.36 -4.37 8.89
N ASN A 236 -5.53 -5.59 8.39
CA ASN A 236 -5.11 -6.83 9.06
C ASN A 236 -3.59 -6.91 9.20
N LEU A 237 -2.84 -6.58 8.15
CA LEU A 237 -1.37 -6.56 8.19
C LEU A 237 -0.84 -5.61 9.27
N PHE A 238 -1.36 -4.39 9.32
CA PHE A 238 -0.96 -3.41 10.31
C PHE A 238 -1.41 -3.77 11.73
N SER A 239 -2.60 -4.35 11.90
CA SER A 239 -3.11 -4.79 13.21
C SER A 239 -2.27 -5.91 13.81
N ASN A 240 -1.87 -6.89 13.02
CA ASN A 240 -1.03 -8.00 13.46
C ASN A 240 0.37 -7.55 13.91
N GLN A 241 0.87 -6.45 13.38
CA GLN A 241 2.16 -5.89 13.78
C GLN A 241 2.08 -5.06 15.07
N ARG A 242 0.97 -4.36 15.31
CA ARG A 242 0.75 -3.63 16.58
C ARG A 242 0.70 -4.56 17.79
N LEU A 243 0.09 -5.73 17.65
CA LEU A 243 0.00 -6.75 18.71
C LEU A 243 1.35 -7.38 19.06
N LYS A 244 2.34 -7.33 18.14
CA LYS A 244 3.69 -7.87 18.39
C LYS A 244 4.64 -6.85 19.01
N ALA A 245 4.30 -5.57 19.00
CA ALA A 245 5.11 -4.49 19.56
C ALA A 245 4.70 -4.09 20.99
N SER A 246 3.59 -4.63 21.50
CA SER A 246 3.10 -4.46 22.88
C SER A 246 3.52 -5.64 23.77
#